data_cfec55cf461f7203165a07f4ae2bae96
#
_entry.id   cfec55cf461f7203165a07f4ae2bae96
#
_cell.length_a   1.000
_cell.length_b   1.000
_cell.length_c   1.000
_cell.angle_alpha   90.00
_cell.angle_beta   90.00
_cell.angle_gamma   90.00
#
_symmetry.space_group_name_H-M   'P 1'
#
loop_
_entity.id
_entity.type
_entity.pdbx_description
1 polymer ?
#
loop_
_entity_poly.entity_id
_entity_poly.type
_entity_poly.pdbx_seq_one_letter_code
_entity_poly.pdbx_strand_id
1 'polypeptide(L)'
;QSESSAGSMPLSGNKGMGLNAWVQDGDIFLYLASNESYDENSDLLKLGCVRLHLSPNPFATGCKFKQELDIYSSQIIITGQLKNGMKGRIRLWYDVRRPVLYAQAESSVPTILTASFATWRDRNDSVGLGNYDFGGNSLVRADIVNPNKNSIVWYHQNDNSQLIVNQLIRKQNFQPFSSTINDFTRNLIFGGMISGKGLVAAGSETVQWQKWSGRAWHLKSQKAASAHNLIIVPLVKQETDVEKWKEEVSLLSHQATVQISDAQKEREQWWADFWQRSYIFINPQAGVGDTAWQIGRNYQLFRYMWACNRGGKLPLKFNGGIFTMDPPDPGLIQHYTSHYKINAKVTPDYRRWGNLFMGQNQRLIGWPGLASGDFDLVSPSLKFYTDRLPVAEARSKLYWNHGGAAFAEPLDLSGLPVNRLSSSNGPMSPAHLKYHLSMQVEFAFMALQLVKYSGEDLSSYLPFIESVVRFYDEHYRKENLKRTGREYDENGKLVLFPLNSLELYSEATDPVEVVAGLKRITGEILSFPPSKVPLEARNWFEAFAKHIPDINFETRNGKTVIKPAKIYGREYNTTDFPEMYTLWPYGLFHAGKSEGLAEANNTWENLPS
;
A
#
# COMPACT_ATOMS: atom_id res chain seq x y z
N GLN A 1 -5.67 -21.87 18.74
CA GLN A 1 -4.30 -21.36 18.60
C GLN A 1 -3.80 -21.66 17.19
N SER A 2 -2.82 -20.91 16.74
CA SER A 2 -2.19 -21.05 15.42
C SER A 2 -0.77 -21.61 15.57
N GLU A 3 -0.31 -22.34 14.57
CA GLU A 3 1.08 -22.81 14.51
C GLU A 3 2.02 -21.74 13.91
N SER A 4 1.47 -20.64 13.41
CA SER A 4 2.23 -19.58 12.74
C SER A 4 1.46 -18.26 12.65
N SER A 5 2.12 -17.23 12.13
CA SER A 5 1.50 -15.93 11.82
C SER A 5 0.36 -16.02 10.78
N ALA A 6 0.22 -17.14 10.07
CA ALA A 6 -0.89 -17.36 9.12
C ALA A 6 -2.28 -17.34 9.80
N GLY A 7 -2.36 -17.69 11.08
CA GLY A 7 -3.59 -17.58 11.89
C GLY A 7 -3.78 -16.23 12.60
N SER A 8 -3.01 -15.23 12.23
CA SER A 8 -3.08 -13.91 12.89
C SER A 8 -4.31 -13.12 12.50
N MET A 9 -4.72 -12.24 13.40
CA MET A 9 -5.79 -11.26 13.21
C MET A 9 -5.19 -9.85 13.09
N PRO A 10 -5.67 -9.04 12.12
CA PRO A 10 -5.19 -7.68 11.93
C PRO A 10 -5.84 -6.71 12.90
N LEU A 11 -5.08 -5.74 13.39
CA LEU A 11 -5.56 -4.66 14.25
C LEU A 11 -4.82 -3.37 13.95
N SER A 12 -5.52 -2.24 13.93
CA SER A 12 -4.89 -0.93 13.74
C SER A 12 -5.70 0.20 14.36
N GLY A 13 -5.06 1.34 14.48
CA GLY A 13 -5.64 2.59 14.97
C GLY A 13 -5.48 3.75 14.00
N ASN A 14 -4.26 4.27 13.84
CA ASN A 14 -4.00 5.50 13.09
C ASN A 14 -2.56 5.57 12.61
N LYS A 15 -2.26 6.59 11.78
CA LYS A 15 -0.93 6.91 11.24
C LYS A 15 -0.25 5.72 10.54
N GLY A 16 -1.07 4.90 9.87
CA GLY A 16 -0.57 3.73 9.17
C GLY A 16 0.12 2.69 10.06
N MET A 17 -0.22 2.66 11.35
CA MET A 17 0.32 1.72 12.33
C MET A 17 -0.66 0.59 12.56
N GLY A 18 -0.17 -0.64 12.63
CA GLY A 18 -0.98 -1.81 12.92
C GLY A 18 -0.18 -3.01 13.38
N LEU A 19 -0.87 -4.10 13.59
CA LEU A 19 -0.26 -5.36 13.99
C LEU A 19 -1.03 -6.58 13.47
N ASN A 20 -0.32 -7.68 13.37
CA ASN A 20 -0.87 -9.03 13.31
C ASN A 20 -0.74 -9.69 14.69
N ALA A 21 -1.84 -10.18 15.28
CA ALA A 21 -1.83 -10.88 16.55
C ALA A 21 -2.24 -12.34 16.40
N TRP A 22 -1.49 -13.25 16.99
CA TRP A 22 -1.84 -14.67 17.08
C TRP A 22 -1.36 -15.27 18.39
N VAL A 23 -1.85 -16.45 18.72
CA VAL A 23 -1.43 -17.23 19.90
C VAL A 23 -0.83 -18.54 19.44
N GLN A 24 0.39 -18.81 19.87
CA GLN A 24 1.14 -20.02 19.57
C GLN A 24 1.76 -20.54 20.87
N ASP A 25 1.57 -21.81 21.18
CA ASP A 25 2.10 -22.49 22.38
C ASP A 25 1.78 -21.75 23.69
N GLY A 26 0.62 -21.05 23.71
CA GLY A 26 0.16 -20.27 24.86
C GLY A 26 0.74 -18.87 24.96
N ASP A 27 1.63 -18.47 24.07
CA ASP A 27 2.18 -17.12 24.00
C ASP A 27 1.47 -16.30 22.94
N ILE A 28 1.33 -15.02 23.24
CA ILE A 28 0.71 -14.07 22.31
C ILE A 28 1.80 -13.34 21.55
N PHE A 29 1.76 -13.42 20.24
CA PHE A 29 2.69 -12.77 19.32
C PHE A 29 2.02 -11.60 18.60
N LEU A 30 2.74 -10.50 18.50
CA LEU A 30 2.30 -9.25 17.85
C LEU A 30 3.38 -8.83 16.86
N TYR A 31 3.18 -9.04 15.56
CA TYR A 31 4.01 -8.37 14.54
C TYR A 31 3.55 -6.94 14.39
N LEU A 32 4.40 -6.01 14.80
CA LEU A 32 4.16 -4.58 14.64
C LEU A 32 4.55 -4.13 13.23
N ALA A 33 3.75 -3.29 12.62
CA ALA A 33 3.99 -2.81 11.26
C ALA A 33 3.54 -1.35 11.08
N SER A 34 4.13 -0.70 10.07
CA SER A 34 3.71 0.61 9.58
C SER A 34 3.69 0.62 8.07
N ASN A 35 2.87 1.47 7.45
CA ASN A 35 2.94 1.72 6.01
C ASN A 35 4.02 2.75 5.62
N GLU A 36 4.84 3.19 6.58
CA GLU A 36 5.89 4.20 6.40
C GLU A 36 7.28 3.71 6.81
N SER A 37 7.44 2.48 7.32
CA SER A 37 8.71 1.93 7.83
C SER A 37 9.60 1.39 6.69
N TYR A 38 10.04 2.27 5.80
CA TYR A 38 10.89 1.93 4.67
C TYR A 38 12.38 2.02 5.00
N ASP A 39 13.12 0.98 4.68
CA ASP A 39 14.58 0.96 4.84
C ASP A 39 15.31 1.68 3.70
N GLU A 40 16.66 1.56 3.68
CA GLU A 40 17.54 2.14 2.67
C GLU A 40 17.25 1.66 1.25
N ASN A 41 16.63 0.49 1.12
CA ASN A 41 16.29 -0.14 -0.16
C ASN A 41 14.86 0.18 -0.63
N SER A 42 14.15 1.04 0.10
CA SER A 42 12.71 1.28 -0.05
C SER A 42 11.86 0.03 0.21
N ASP A 43 12.36 -0.94 0.97
CA ASP A 43 11.57 -2.09 1.44
C ASP A 43 10.74 -1.72 2.66
N LEU A 44 9.49 -2.14 2.67
CA LEU A 44 8.58 -1.93 3.79
C LEU A 44 8.81 -3.00 4.86
N LEU A 45 9.53 -2.65 5.92
CA LEU A 45 9.89 -3.55 7.02
C LEU A 45 8.84 -3.57 8.12
N LYS A 46 8.74 -4.70 8.84
CA LYS A 46 8.04 -4.76 10.12
C LYS A 46 8.84 -4.00 11.18
N LEU A 47 8.15 -3.47 12.19
CA LEU A 47 8.76 -2.79 13.33
C LEU A 47 9.33 -3.77 14.38
N GLY A 48 9.17 -5.07 14.17
CA GLY A 48 9.60 -6.15 15.06
C GLY A 48 8.43 -6.96 15.62
N CYS A 49 8.74 -7.84 16.56
CA CYS A 49 7.78 -8.71 17.22
C CYS A 49 7.70 -8.43 18.73
N VAL A 50 6.48 -8.26 19.25
CA VAL A 50 6.24 -8.26 20.68
C VAL A 50 5.62 -9.60 21.07
N ARG A 51 6.14 -10.25 22.13
CA ARG A 51 5.64 -11.51 22.68
C ARG A 51 5.20 -11.30 24.11
N LEU A 52 4.01 -11.77 24.48
CA LEU A 52 3.46 -11.70 25.82
C LEU A 52 3.30 -13.12 26.37
N HIS A 53 3.82 -13.37 27.58
CA HIS A 53 3.72 -14.62 28.31
C HIS A 53 3.24 -14.37 29.72
N LEU A 54 2.26 -15.13 30.18
CA LEU A 54 1.76 -15.13 31.56
C LEU A 54 2.21 -16.38 32.31
N SER A 55 2.64 -16.26 33.55
CA SER A 55 3.02 -17.40 34.38
C SER A 55 2.34 -17.30 35.78
N PRO A 56 1.47 -18.29 36.15
CA PRO A 56 1.02 -19.42 35.34
C PRO A 56 0.25 -18.99 34.09
N ASN A 57 0.24 -19.86 33.04
CA ASN A 57 -0.24 -19.51 31.71
C ASN A 57 -1.67 -20.02 31.47
N PRO A 58 -2.71 -19.15 31.42
CA PRO A 58 -4.09 -19.55 31.14
C PRO A 58 -4.35 -19.96 29.69
N PHE A 59 -3.39 -19.71 28.79
CA PHE A 59 -3.46 -20.04 27.36
C PHE A 59 -2.61 -21.26 26.98
N ALA A 60 -2.09 -21.99 27.98
CA ALA A 60 -1.27 -23.17 27.73
C ALA A 60 -2.02 -24.22 26.88
N THR A 61 -1.26 -25.06 26.20
CA THR A 61 -1.80 -26.15 25.37
C THR A 61 -2.86 -26.95 26.09
N GLY A 62 -3.99 -27.22 25.43
CA GLY A 62 -5.13 -27.94 25.98
C GLY A 62 -6.13 -27.08 26.78
N CYS A 63 -5.95 -25.75 26.85
CA CYS A 63 -6.96 -24.84 27.39
C CYS A 63 -8.20 -24.77 26.46
N LYS A 64 -9.36 -24.42 27.02
CA LYS A 64 -10.49 -23.93 26.23
C LYS A 64 -10.14 -22.54 25.73
N PHE A 65 -9.89 -22.41 24.44
CA PHE A 65 -9.32 -21.22 23.81
C PHE A 65 -10.30 -20.56 22.87
N LYS A 66 -10.32 -19.21 22.87
CA LYS A 66 -11.02 -18.40 21.87
C LYS A 66 -10.23 -17.13 21.59
N GLN A 67 -10.05 -16.81 20.30
CA GLN A 67 -9.53 -15.54 19.82
C GLN A 67 -10.56 -14.92 18.90
N GLU A 68 -10.94 -13.68 19.15
CA GLU A 68 -11.97 -12.94 18.44
C GLU A 68 -11.43 -11.59 17.99
N LEU A 69 -11.72 -11.27 16.73
CA LEU A 69 -11.56 -9.92 16.18
C LEU A 69 -12.96 -9.28 16.12
N ASP A 70 -13.19 -8.29 16.97
CA ASP A 70 -14.34 -7.41 16.86
C ASP A 70 -14.01 -6.29 15.87
N ILE A 71 -14.46 -6.43 14.62
CA ILE A 71 -14.22 -5.43 13.57
C ILE A 71 -15.02 -4.15 13.79
N TYR A 72 -16.12 -4.22 14.54
CA TYR A 72 -16.98 -3.06 14.79
C TYR A 72 -16.30 -2.03 15.70
N SER A 73 -15.61 -2.49 16.74
CA SER A 73 -14.87 -1.61 17.65
C SER A 73 -13.35 -1.69 17.48
N SER A 74 -12.86 -2.46 16.52
CA SER A 74 -11.44 -2.72 16.25
C SER A 74 -10.67 -3.10 17.52
N GLN A 75 -10.95 -4.29 18.02
CA GLN A 75 -10.24 -4.89 19.13
C GLN A 75 -10.09 -6.41 18.97
N ILE A 76 -9.02 -6.95 19.51
CA ILE A 76 -8.81 -8.41 19.59
C ILE A 76 -8.99 -8.82 21.04
N ILE A 77 -9.82 -9.85 21.26
CA ILE A 77 -10.06 -10.45 22.57
C ILE A 77 -9.60 -11.91 22.52
N ILE A 78 -8.68 -12.25 23.39
CA ILE A 78 -8.13 -13.60 23.55
C ILE A 78 -8.55 -14.11 24.92
N THR A 79 -9.21 -15.27 24.97
CA THR A 79 -9.63 -15.91 26.22
C THR A 79 -9.10 -17.33 26.28
N GLY A 80 -8.70 -17.74 27.48
CA GLY A 80 -8.26 -19.11 27.78
C GLY A 80 -8.82 -19.59 29.11
N GLN A 81 -9.14 -20.88 29.20
CA GLN A 81 -9.55 -21.52 30.44
C GLN A 81 -8.93 -22.90 30.57
N LEU A 82 -8.12 -23.10 31.58
CA LEU A 82 -7.53 -24.38 31.90
C LEU A 82 -8.52 -25.35 32.56
N LYS A 83 -8.21 -26.65 32.56
CA LYS A 83 -9.02 -27.69 33.22
C LYS A 83 -9.15 -27.48 34.73
N ASN A 84 -8.16 -26.87 35.38
CA ASN A 84 -8.18 -26.53 36.82
C ASN A 84 -9.06 -25.29 37.15
N GLY A 85 -9.76 -24.72 36.16
CA GLY A 85 -10.63 -23.57 36.32
C GLY A 85 -9.96 -22.20 36.18
N MET A 86 -8.62 -22.14 36.05
CA MET A 86 -7.91 -20.88 35.79
C MET A 86 -8.37 -20.24 34.49
N LYS A 87 -8.71 -18.96 34.51
CA LYS A 87 -9.14 -18.17 33.35
C LYS A 87 -8.16 -17.05 33.08
N GLY A 88 -7.98 -16.71 31.81
CA GLY A 88 -7.25 -15.53 31.38
C GLY A 88 -7.95 -14.84 30.21
N ARG A 89 -7.75 -13.54 30.13
CA ARG A 89 -8.23 -12.70 29.05
C ARG A 89 -7.15 -11.69 28.66
N ILE A 90 -6.93 -11.51 27.35
CA ILE A 90 -6.12 -10.41 26.83
C ILE A 90 -6.99 -9.61 25.87
N ARG A 91 -6.91 -8.30 26.00
CA ARG A 91 -7.56 -7.33 25.13
C ARG A 91 -6.50 -6.45 24.48
N LEU A 92 -6.52 -6.38 23.14
CA LEU A 92 -5.64 -5.57 22.34
C LEU A 92 -6.46 -4.53 21.58
N TRP A 93 -6.05 -3.27 21.60
CA TRP A 93 -6.68 -2.21 20.84
C TRP A 93 -5.75 -1.02 20.63
N TYR A 94 -5.94 -0.30 19.49
CA TYR A 94 -5.18 0.90 19.15
C TYR A 94 -5.95 2.19 19.48
N ASP A 95 -5.20 3.22 19.85
CA ASP A 95 -5.67 4.61 19.85
C ASP A 95 -5.87 5.09 18.39
N VAL A 96 -6.98 5.77 18.13
CA VAL A 96 -7.31 6.27 16.79
C VAL A 96 -6.68 7.62 16.45
N ARG A 97 -6.06 8.30 17.41
CA ARG A 97 -5.38 9.59 17.22
C ARG A 97 -3.87 9.49 17.32
N ARG A 98 -3.37 8.56 18.13
CA ARG A 98 -1.95 8.40 18.45
C ARG A 98 -1.46 7.02 18.02
N PRO A 99 -0.19 6.86 17.69
CA PRO A 99 0.39 5.56 17.38
C PRO A 99 0.63 4.76 18.67
N VAL A 100 -0.45 4.42 19.37
CA VAL A 100 -0.40 3.73 20.68
C VAL A 100 -1.24 2.47 20.64
N LEU A 101 -0.63 1.35 20.97
CA LEU A 101 -1.28 0.06 21.20
C LEU A 101 -1.41 -0.18 22.71
N TYR A 102 -2.59 -0.52 23.15
CA TYR A 102 -2.87 -0.98 24.51
C TYR A 102 -3.03 -2.50 24.53
N ALA A 103 -2.29 -3.17 25.43
CA ALA A 103 -2.44 -4.59 25.70
C ALA A 103 -2.78 -4.77 27.19
N GLN A 104 -3.99 -5.25 27.45
CA GLN A 104 -4.53 -5.43 28.79
C GLN A 104 -4.72 -6.93 29.05
N ALA A 105 -4.03 -7.46 30.05
CA ALA A 105 -4.12 -8.86 30.45
C ALA A 105 -4.77 -8.99 31.83
N GLU A 106 -5.74 -9.89 31.94
CA GLU A 106 -6.46 -10.23 33.18
C GLU A 106 -6.41 -11.74 33.39
N SER A 107 -6.34 -12.15 34.66
CA SER A 107 -6.39 -13.57 35.02
C SER A 107 -7.09 -13.79 36.37
N SER A 108 -7.74 -14.94 36.49
CA SER A 108 -8.48 -15.31 37.72
C SER A 108 -7.57 -15.63 38.92
N VAL A 109 -6.26 -15.80 38.66
CA VAL A 109 -5.21 -15.95 39.68
C VAL A 109 -4.08 -14.98 39.37
N PRO A 110 -3.33 -14.50 40.37
CA PRO A 110 -2.17 -13.64 40.10
C PRO A 110 -1.13 -14.32 39.23
N THR A 111 -0.68 -13.61 38.18
CA THR A 111 0.32 -14.07 37.19
C THR A 111 1.49 -13.11 37.13
N ILE A 112 2.65 -13.63 36.76
CA ILE A 112 3.79 -12.83 36.30
C ILE A 112 3.64 -12.62 34.79
N LEU A 113 3.69 -11.38 34.34
CA LEU A 113 3.75 -11.05 32.91
C LEU A 113 5.21 -10.92 32.49
N THR A 114 5.59 -11.57 31.41
CA THR A 114 6.81 -11.30 30.63
C THR A 114 6.39 -10.70 29.29
N ALA A 115 6.84 -9.48 29.01
CA ALA A 115 6.69 -8.82 27.71
C ALA A 115 8.07 -8.71 27.04
N SER A 116 8.21 -9.25 25.85
CA SER A 116 9.47 -9.29 25.14
C SER A 116 9.36 -8.53 23.83
N PHE A 117 10.39 -7.75 23.49
CA PHE A 117 10.62 -7.29 22.13
C PHE A 117 11.62 -8.20 21.46
N ALA A 118 11.35 -8.64 20.25
CA ALA A 118 12.23 -9.50 19.47
C ALA A 118 12.38 -8.94 18.04
N THR A 119 13.60 -9.03 17.52
CA THR A 119 13.92 -8.70 16.13
C THR A 119 14.82 -9.78 15.52
N TRP A 120 14.63 -10.04 14.21
CA TRP A 120 15.49 -10.86 13.35
C TRP A 120 16.62 -10.04 12.70
N ARG A 121 16.56 -8.71 12.81
CA ARG A 121 17.61 -7.78 12.39
C ARG A 121 18.50 -7.41 13.58
N ASP A 122 19.06 -8.45 14.26
CA ASP A 122 19.93 -8.28 15.42
C ASP A 122 21.39 -8.00 15.07
N ARG A 123 21.73 -8.04 13.78
CA ARG A 123 23.05 -7.73 13.20
C ARG A 123 22.87 -7.27 11.75
N ASN A 124 23.89 -6.55 11.25
CA ASN A 124 23.95 -6.26 9.82
C ASN A 124 24.08 -7.58 9.04
N ASP A 125 23.27 -7.74 8.03
CA ASP A 125 23.27 -8.95 7.22
C ASP A 125 23.18 -8.60 5.72
N SER A 126 23.82 -9.42 4.88
CA SER A 126 23.57 -9.39 3.45
C SER A 126 22.32 -10.18 3.20
N VAL A 127 21.22 -9.51 2.95
CA VAL A 127 19.99 -10.20 2.63
C VAL A 127 20.01 -10.67 1.21
N GLY A 128 19.64 -11.89 1.09
CA GLY A 128 19.14 -12.30 -0.19
C GLY A 128 17.79 -11.62 -0.47
N LEU A 129 17.67 -11.19 -1.54
CA LEU A 129 16.87 -10.26 -2.27
C LEU A 129 15.43 -10.69 -2.58
N GLY A 130 14.75 -11.39 -1.69
CA GLY A 130 13.35 -11.78 -1.90
C GLY A 130 12.40 -10.60 -2.15
N ASN A 131 12.79 -9.42 -1.67
CA ASN A 131 12.05 -8.18 -1.89
C ASN A 131 12.55 -7.39 -3.10
N TYR A 132 13.71 -7.72 -3.64
CA TYR A 132 14.42 -6.94 -4.66
C TYR A 132 14.19 -7.44 -6.08
N ASP A 133 12.95 -7.59 -6.48
CA ASP A 133 12.64 -7.96 -7.86
C ASP A 133 13.21 -6.94 -8.86
N PHE A 134 13.45 -5.69 -8.42
CA PHE A 134 13.89 -4.59 -9.26
C PHE A 134 15.20 -3.89 -8.83
N GLY A 135 16.00 -4.53 -7.98
CA GLY A 135 17.29 -4.02 -7.53
C GLY A 135 17.28 -3.44 -6.12
N GLY A 136 18.45 -3.24 -5.55
CA GLY A 136 18.67 -2.75 -4.19
C GLY A 136 20.09 -2.96 -3.73
N ASN A 137 20.41 -2.48 -2.54
CA ASN A 137 21.62 -2.85 -1.83
C ASN A 137 21.41 -4.22 -1.19
N SER A 138 22.46 -5.02 -1.13
CA SER A 138 22.39 -6.33 -0.46
C SER A 138 22.49 -6.25 1.06
N LEU A 139 22.62 -5.05 1.64
CA LEU A 139 22.80 -4.84 3.07
C LEU A 139 21.49 -4.43 3.73
N VAL A 140 21.08 -5.18 4.75
CA VAL A 140 20.06 -4.77 5.73
C VAL A 140 20.77 -4.46 7.04
N ARG A 141 20.50 -3.30 7.60
CA ARG A 141 21.08 -2.87 8.87
C ARG A 141 20.38 -3.49 10.06
N ALA A 142 21.13 -3.65 11.14
CA ALA A 142 20.59 -4.09 12.41
C ALA A 142 19.69 -3.02 13.04
N ASP A 143 18.66 -3.48 13.73
CA ASP A 143 17.92 -2.65 14.66
C ASP A 143 18.76 -2.37 15.92
N ILE A 144 18.62 -1.17 16.48
CA ILE A 144 19.24 -0.80 17.74
C ILE A 144 18.21 -0.98 18.86
N VAL A 145 18.58 -1.72 19.90
CA VAL A 145 17.70 -1.99 21.04
C VAL A 145 18.34 -1.50 22.32
N ASN A 146 17.63 -0.62 23.03
CA ASN A 146 18.05 0.00 24.28
C ASN A 146 17.11 -0.42 25.41
N PRO A 147 17.42 -1.49 26.16
CA PRO A 147 16.66 -1.84 27.35
C PRO A 147 16.98 -0.85 28.48
N ASN A 148 15.96 -0.19 28.99
CA ASN A 148 16.03 0.65 30.17
C ASN A 148 15.49 -0.10 31.41
N LYS A 149 15.61 0.50 32.60
CA LYS A 149 15.17 -0.14 33.84
C LYS A 149 13.72 -0.69 33.78
N ASN A 150 12.81 0.02 33.12
CA ASN A 150 11.37 -0.26 33.09
C ASN A 150 10.74 -0.17 31.70
N SER A 151 11.54 -0.12 30.66
CA SER A 151 11.09 -0.05 29.26
C SER A 151 12.12 -0.66 28.31
N ILE A 152 11.67 -1.01 27.11
CA ILE A 152 12.54 -1.35 25.99
C ILE A 152 12.23 -0.37 24.87
N VAL A 153 13.24 0.36 24.40
CA VAL A 153 13.18 1.23 23.21
C VAL A 153 13.98 0.56 22.11
N TRP A 154 13.42 0.49 20.92
CA TRP A 154 14.10 -0.04 19.75
C TRP A 154 13.85 0.82 18.54
N TYR A 155 14.79 0.84 17.61
CA TYR A 155 14.65 1.57 16.35
C TYR A 155 15.59 1.05 15.28
N HIS A 156 15.16 1.22 14.04
CA HIS A 156 15.97 1.21 12.84
C HIS A 156 16.23 2.66 12.42
N GLN A 157 17.43 2.96 12.00
CA GLN A 157 17.81 4.29 11.48
C GLN A 157 18.45 4.12 10.12
N ASN A 158 17.87 4.71 9.09
CA ASN A 158 18.39 4.63 7.74
C ASN A 158 19.75 5.34 7.60
N ASP A 159 20.66 4.70 6.89
CA ASP A 159 21.94 5.29 6.47
C ASP A 159 21.75 6.06 5.16
N ASN A 160 21.79 7.37 5.24
CA ASN A 160 21.61 8.25 4.08
C ASN A 160 22.60 8.01 2.94
N SER A 161 23.77 7.41 3.21
CA SER A 161 24.77 7.07 2.19
C SER A 161 24.38 5.86 1.35
N GLN A 162 23.52 4.98 1.89
CA GLN A 162 23.13 3.70 1.29
C GLN A 162 21.76 3.74 0.62
N LEU A 163 21.06 4.87 0.65
CA LEU A 163 19.71 4.97 0.09
C LEU A 163 19.66 4.60 -1.40
N ILE A 164 18.70 3.74 -1.76
CA ILE A 164 18.53 3.28 -3.15
C ILE A 164 18.29 4.44 -4.11
N VAL A 165 17.62 5.50 -3.67
CA VAL A 165 17.37 6.70 -4.48
C VAL A 165 18.67 7.31 -5.02
N ASN A 166 19.78 7.26 -4.26
CA ASN A 166 21.08 7.74 -4.74
C ASN A 166 21.60 6.94 -5.94
N GLN A 167 21.28 5.64 -5.99
CA GLN A 167 21.61 4.78 -7.13
C GLN A 167 20.69 5.05 -8.32
N LEU A 168 19.37 5.20 -8.06
CA LEU A 168 18.39 5.50 -9.10
C LEU A 168 18.71 6.82 -9.81
N ILE A 169 19.06 7.86 -9.05
CA ILE A 169 19.51 9.15 -9.60
C ILE A 169 20.71 8.97 -10.53
N ARG A 170 21.75 8.23 -10.09
CA ARG A 170 22.96 7.99 -10.92
C ARG A 170 22.66 7.17 -12.16
N LYS A 171 21.96 6.04 -12.01
CA LYS A 171 21.65 5.12 -13.12
C LYS A 171 20.76 5.73 -14.20
N GLN A 172 19.93 6.70 -13.82
CA GLN A 172 18.97 7.34 -14.72
C GLN A 172 19.44 8.72 -15.21
N ASN A 173 20.69 9.12 -14.89
CA ASN A 173 21.23 10.45 -15.22
C ASN A 173 20.34 11.60 -14.71
N PHE A 174 19.70 11.41 -13.57
CA PHE A 174 18.72 12.33 -13.02
C PHE A 174 19.33 13.43 -12.14
N GLN A 175 20.67 13.52 -12.04
CA GLN A 175 21.36 14.49 -11.20
C GLN A 175 20.93 15.94 -11.44
N PRO A 176 20.70 16.41 -12.68
CA PRO A 176 20.26 17.79 -12.92
C PRO A 176 18.91 18.14 -12.29
N PHE A 177 18.10 17.15 -11.98
CA PHE A 177 16.76 17.30 -11.42
C PHE A 177 16.63 16.68 -10.02
N SER A 178 17.71 16.30 -9.37
CA SER A 178 17.69 15.64 -8.05
C SER A 178 16.98 16.47 -6.97
N SER A 179 16.99 17.79 -7.10
CA SER A 179 16.27 18.70 -6.18
C SER A 179 14.74 18.57 -6.24
N THR A 180 14.17 17.94 -7.28
CA THR A 180 12.72 17.69 -7.37
C THR A 180 12.29 16.50 -6.52
N ILE A 181 13.24 15.67 -6.06
CA ILE A 181 12.95 14.46 -5.31
C ILE A 181 12.79 14.79 -3.82
N ASN A 182 11.60 14.55 -3.30
CA ASN A 182 11.34 14.50 -1.87
C ASN A 182 11.56 13.07 -1.36
N ASP A 183 12.77 12.81 -0.83
CA ASP A 183 13.18 11.49 -0.39
C ASP A 183 12.62 11.17 1.00
N PHE A 184 11.58 10.35 1.05
CA PHE A 184 10.92 9.93 2.29
C PHE A 184 11.83 9.06 3.18
N THR A 185 12.78 8.32 2.58
CA THR A 185 13.66 7.39 3.33
C THR A 185 14.83 8.10 4.02
N ARG A 186 15.12 9.33 3.62
CA ARG A 186 16.23 10.13 4.18
C ARG A 186 15.95 10.54 5.63
N ASN A 187 16.92 10.28 6.51
CA ASN A 187 16.81 10.52 7.96
C ASN A 187 15.61 9.80 8.60
N LEU A 188 15.14 8.71 8.00
CA LEU A 188 14.01 7.97 8.55
C LEU A 188 14.46 7.14 9.74
N ILE A 189 13.73 7.27 10.85
CA ILE A 189 13.84 6.45 12.04
C ILE A 189 12.49 5.80 12.28
N PHE A 190 12.48 4.48 12.46
CA PHE A 190 11.27 3.75 12.80
C PHE A 190 11.54 2.65 13.82
N GLY A 191 10.58 2.47 14.72
CA GLY A 191 10.71 1.51 15.83
C GLY A 191 9.61 1.71 16.85
N GLY A 192 9.97 1.67 18.13
CA GLY A 192 8.99 1.89 19.19
C GLY A 192 9.51 1.72 20.60
N MET A 193 8.57 1.71 21.54
CA MET A 193 8.82 1.51 22.98
C MET A 193 7.75 0.59 23.58
N ILE A 194 8.18 -0.31 24.44
CA ILE A 194 7.29 -1.06 25.34
C ILE A 194 7.50 -0.56 26.76
N SER A 195 6.40 -0.31 27.46
CA SER A 195 6.40 0.05 28.88
C SER A 195 5.16 -0.51 29.58
N GLY A 196 5.20 -0.56 30.92
CA GLY A 196 4.06 -0.98 31.73
C GLY A 196 4.34 -0.81 33.22
N LYS A 197 3.28 -0.58 33.99
CA LYS A 197 3.40 -0.40 35.44
C LYS A 197 3.96 -1.66 36.11
N GLY A 198 5.03 -1.50 36.88
CA GLY A 198 5.67 -2.59 37.63
C GLY A 198 6.49 -3.56 36.78
N LEU A 199 6.75 -3.24 35.52
CA LEU A 199 7.68 -4.00 34.68
C LEU A 199 9.12 -3.53 34.93
N VAL A 200 10.06 -4.47 34.88
CA VAL A 200 11.50 -4.21 34.95
C VAL A 200 12.25 -5.06 33.94
N ALA A 201 13.40 -4.55 33.48
CA ALA A 201 14.27 -5.28 32.56
C ALA A 201 14.69 -6.64 33.15
N ALA A 202 14.62 -7.69 32.35
CA ALA A 202 14.87 -9.08 32.74
C ALA A 202 15.82 -9.82 31.79
N GLY A 203 16.74 -9.08 31.17
CA GLY A 203 17.78 -9.63 30.30
C GLY A 203 17.38 -9.78 28.84
N SER A 204 18.20 -10.54 28.12
CA SER A 204 17.97 -10.84 26.70
C SER A 204 18.48 -12.25 26.35
N GLU A 205 17.91 -12.86 25.30
CA GLU A 205 18.32 -14.17 24.82
C GLU A 205 18.26 -14.26 23.30
N THR A 206 18.97 -15.22 22.72
CA THR A 206 18.76 -15.61 21.33
C THR A 206 17.47 -16.42 21.26
N VAL A 207 16.61 -16.10 20.31
CA VAL A 207 15.33 -16.79 20.12
C VAL A 207 15.26 -17.40 18.74
N GLN A 208 14.57 -18.52 18.67
CA GLN A 208 14.21 -19.19 17.43
C GLN A 208 12.69 -19.30 17.39
N TRP A 209 12.06 -18.78 16.34
CA TRP A 209 10.65 -19.03 16.10
C TRP A 209 10.43 -19.39 14.64
N GLN A 210 9.74 -20.49 14.41
CA GLN A 210 9.61 -21.08 13.08
C GLN A 210 10.99 -21.32 12.42
N LYS A 211 11.25 -20.69 11.27
CA LYS A 211 12.50 -20.81 10.50
C LYS A 211 13.45 -19.62 10.73
N TRP A 212 13.10 -18.72 11.63
CA TRP A 212 13.84 -17.48 11.88
C TRP A 212 14.57 -17.52 13.22
N SER A 213 15.76 -16.97 13.24
CA SER A 213 16.51 -16.69 14.47
C SER A 213 16.63 -15.18 14.65
N GLY A 214 16.72 -14.76 15.90
CA GLY A 214 16.91 -13.37 16.27
C GLY A 214 17.22 -13.23 17.74
N ARG A 215 17.04 -12.03 18.26
CA ARG A 215 17.28 -11.74 19.67
C ARG A 215 16.04 -11.11 20.31
N ALA A 216 15.75 -11.50 21.54
CA ALA A 216 14.68 -10.95 22.35
C ALA A 216 15.24 -10.28 23.61
N TRP A 217 14.61 -9.17 24.02
CA TRP A 217 14.85 -8.46 25.28
C TRP A 217 13.57 -8.47 26.08
N HIS A 218 13.66 -8.62 27.41
CA HIS A 218 12.53 -8.91 28.27
C HIS A 218 12.28 -7.81 29.29
N LEU A 219 11.00 -7.53 29.48
CA LEU A 219 10.45 -6.86 30.68
C LEU A 219 9.62 -7.88 31.44
N LYS A 220 9.76 -7.91 32.76
CA LYS A 220 9.02 -8.84 33.63
C LYS A 220 8.35 -8.07 34.76
N SER A 221 7.13 -8.43 35.13
CA SER A 221 6.47 -7.84 36.29
C SER A 221 7.18 -8.24 37.58
N GLN A 222 7.46 -7.28 38.45
CA GLN A 222 8.15 -7.50 39.74
C GLN A 222 7.34 -8.35 40.69
N LYS A 223 6.01 -8.32 40.61
CA LYS A 223 5.07 -9.06 41.45
C LYS A 223 4.00 -9.70 40.57
N ALA A 224 3.48 -10.81 41.03
CA ALA A 224 2.29 -11.43 40.45
C ALA A 224 1.08 -10.51 40.69
N ALA A 225 0.25 -10.35 39.66
CA ALA A 225 -0.98 -9.57 39.70
C ALA A 225 -2.07 -10.22 38.86
N SER A 226 -3.32 -9.94 39.17
CA SER A 226 -4.48 -10.41 38.38
C SER A 226 -4.74 -9.54 37.15
N ALA A 227 -4.11 -8.38 37.06
CA ALA A 227 -4.21 -7.47 35.91
C ALA A 227 -2.86 -6.84 35.56
N HIS A 228 -2.57 -6.76 34.29
CA HIS A 228 -1.38 -6.11 33.72
C HIS A 228 -1.79 -5.22 32.56
N ASN A 229 -1.21 -4.02 32.50
CA ASN A 229 -1.40 -3.08 31.39
C ASN A 229 -0.06 -2.74 30.77
N LEU A 230 0.03 -2.95 29.45
CA LEU A 230 1.16 -2.55 28.64
C LEU A 230 0.75 -1.45 27.68
N ILE A 231 1.69 -0.58 27.42
CA ILE A 231 1.64 0.45 26.39
C ILE A 231 2.77 0.17 25.43
N ILE A 232 2.43 0.06 24.16
CA ILE A 232 3.39 -0.12 23.06
C ILE A 232 3.20 1.07 22.12
N VAL A 233 4.28 1.82 21.90
CA VAL A 233 4.27 3.04 21.08
C VAL A 233 5.16 2.80 19.86
N PRO A 234 4.64 2.36 18.73
CA PRO A 234 5.37 2.40 17.47
C PRO A 234 5.46 3.85 16.97
N LEU A 235 6.60 4.23 16.38
CA LEU A 235 6.79 5.56 15.80
C LEU A 235 7.67 5.47 14.56
N VAL A 236 7.22 6.13 13.48
CA VAL A 236 8.00 6.37 12.26
C VAL A 236 8.11 7.87 12.03
N LYS A 237 9.32 8.37 11.84
CA LYS A 237 9.56 9.81 11.67
C LYS A 237 10.88 10.06 10.94
N GLN A 238 10.89 11.03 10.03
CA GLN A 238 12.13 11.62 9.55
C GLN A 238 12.69 12.55 10.62
N GLU A 239 13.84 12.19 11.19
CA GLU A 239 14.50 12.92 12.26
C GLU A 239 16.02 12.69 12.18
N THR A 240 16.79 13.74 12.30
CA THR A 240 18.27 13.67 12.28
C THR A 240 18.85 13.33 13.65
N ASP A 241 18.12 13.63 14.71
CA ASP A 241 18.53 13.46 16.10
C ASP A 241 17.73 12.32 16.74
N VAL A 242 18.37 11.19 16.94
CA VAL A 242 17.74 10.01 17.53
C VAL A 242 17.28 10.23 18.97
N GLU A 243 17.92 11.14 19.70
CA GLU A 243 17.49 11.43 21.09
C GLU A 243 16.15 12.16 21.10
N LYS A 244 15.90 13.08 20.18
CA LYS A 244 14.58 13.72 20.01
C LYS A 244 13.50 12.70 19.63
N TRP A 245 13.84 11.72 18.79
CA TRP A 245 12.92 10.64 18.47
C TRP A 245 12.58 9.80 19.70
N LYS A 246 13.57 9.46 20.54
CA LYS A 246 13.37 8.73 21.81
C LYS A 246 12.52 9.52 22.82
N GLU A 247 12.77 10.83 22.92
CA GLU A 247 11.98 11.72 23.77
C GLU A 247 10.50 11.72 23.33
N GLU A 248 10.23 11.79 22.04
CA GLU A 248 8.86 11.76 21.51
C GLU A 248 8.14 10.44 21.81
N VAL A 249 8.81 9.29 21.61
CA VAL A 249 8.27 7.98 21.97
C VAL A 249 7.95 7.89 23.48
N SER A 250 8.85 8.42 24.32
CA SER A 250 8.67 8.43 25.77
C SER A 250 7.51 9.33 26.20
N LEU A 251 7.38 10.50 25.56
CA LEU A 251 6.26 11.43 25.81
C LEU A 251 4.91 10.79 25.42
N LEU A 252 4.84 10.16 24.26
CA LEU A 252 3.65 9.44 23.81
C LEU A 252 3.26 8.31 24.76
N SER A 253 4.23 7.56 25.28
CA SER A 253 4.00 6.50 26.26
C SER A 253 3.45 7.06 27.57
N HIS A 254 3.98 8.19 28.05
CA HIS A 254 3.47 8.86 29.25
C HIS A 254 2.04 9.37 29.08
N GLN A 255 1.77 10.07 27.97
CA GLN A 255 0.42 10.56 27.62
C GLN A 255 -0.59 9.41 27.54
N ALA A 256 -0.22 8.29 26.91
CA ALA A 256 -1.06 7.12 26.79
C ALA A 256 -1.48 6.55 28.16
N THR A 257 -0.59 6.59 29.15
CA THR A 257 -0.89 6.11 30.51
C THR A 257 -2.01 6.94 31.18
N VAL A 258 -2.03 8.24 30.93
CA VAL A 258 -2.98 9.17 31.56
C VAL A 258 -4.33 9.20 30.83
N GLN A 259 -4.32 9.05 29.51
CA GLN A 259 -5.47 9.31 28.62
C GLN A 259 -6.17 8.05 28.11
N ILE A 260 -5.97 6.90 28.75
CA ILE A 260 -6.50 5.61 28.26
C ILE A 260 -8.04 5.60 28.14
N SER A 261 -8.76 6.23 29.08
CA SER A 261 -10.24 6.27 29.07
C SER A 261 -10.78 7.09 27.89
N ASP A 262 -10.15 8.22 27.60
CA ASP A 262 -10.56 9.09 26.49
C ASP A 262 -10.23 8.44 25.16
N ALA A 263 -9.04 7.84 25.03
CA ALA A 263 -8.64 7.09 23.85
C ALA A 263 -9.60 5.93 23.52
N GLN A 264 -10.14 5.27 24.55
CA GLN A 264 -11.11 4.19 24.34
C GLN A 264 -12.44 4.74 23.78
N LYS A 265 -12.98 5.82 24.36
CA LYS A 265 -14.21 6.46 23.86
C LYS A 265 -14.06 6.98 22.43
N GLU A 266 -12.95 7.65 22.16
CA GLU A 266 -12.65 8.18 20.82
C GLU A 266 -12.53 7.06 19.78
N ARG A 267 -11.94 5.93 20.13
CA ARG A 267 -11.88 4.75 19.26
C ARG A 267 -13.27 4.22 18.95
N GLU A 268 -14.10 4.02 19.98
CA GLU A 268 -15.46 3.50 19.82
C GLU A 268 -16.30 4.43 18.91
N GLN A 269 -16.19 5.73 19.11
CA GLN A 269 -16.88 6.72 18.28
C GLN A 269 -16.39 6.69 16.83
N TRP A 270 -15.06 6.71 16.63
CA TRP A 270 -14.50 6.72 15.27
C TRP A 270 -14.93 5.50 14.46
N TRP A 271 -14.89 4.30 15.05
CA TRP A 271 -15.29 3.08 14.37
C TRP A 271 -16.80 3.03 14.12
N ALA A 272 -17.61 3.54 15.05
CA ALA A 272 -19.05 3.67 14.83
C ALA A 272 -19.36 4.58 13.62
N ASP A 273 -18.72 5.75 13.55
CA ASP A 273 -18.87 6.69 12.43
C ASP A 273 -18.38 6.08 11.10
N PHE A 274 -17.28 5.34 11.13
CA PHE A 274 -16.78 4.63 9.95
C PHE A 274 -17.78 3.62 9.41
N TRP A 275 -18.40 2.81 10.27
CA TRP A 275 -19.37 1.81 9.84
C TRP A 275 -20.69 2.40 9.37
N GLN A 276 -21.06 3.60 9.83
CA GLN A 276 -22.25 4.29 9.35
C GLN A 276 -22.11 4.83 7.93
N ARG A 277 -20.90 5.05 7.43
CA ARG A 277 -20.66 5.60 6.07
C ARG A 277 -21.11 4.64 4.96
N SER A 278 -20.83 3.36 5.10
CA SER A 278 -21.17 2.36 4.09
C SER A 278 -21.19 0.94 4.66
N TYR A 279 -22.14 0.14 4.21
CA TYR A 279 -22.23 -1.28 4.53
C TYR A 279 -23.03 -2.00 3.44
N ILE A 280 -22.75 -3.30 3.25
CA ILE A 280 -23.50 -4.17 2.35
C ILE A 280 -23.85 -5.45 3.10
N PHE A 281 -25.14 -5.70 3.31
CA PHE A 281 -25.65 -6.94 3.86
C PHE A 281 -26.57 -7.61 2.85
N ILE A 282 -26.22 -8.81 2.41
CA ILE A 282 -27.03 -9.61 1.49
C ILE A 282 -27.37 -10.90 2.21
N ASN A 283 -28.63 -11.27 2.23
CA ASN A 283 -29.16 -12.43 2.94
C ASN A 283 -28.66 -12.52 4.40
N PRO A 284 -28.83 -11.48 5.26
CA PRO A 284 -28.19 -11.40 6.56
C PRO A 284 -28.57 -12.53 7.53
N GLN A 285 -29.68 -13.23 7.29
CA GLN A 285 -30.15 -14.38 8.06
C GLN A 285 -29.55 -15.72 7.59
N ALA A 286 -28.91 -15.74 6.44
CA ALA A 286 -28.21 -16.91 5.93
C ALA A 286 -26.88 -17.14 6.66
N GLY A 287 -26.06 -17.97 6.39
CA GLY A 287 -24.76 -18.17 7.03
C GLY A 287 -23.64 -18.32 6.01
N VAL A 288 -22.51 -18.75 6.48
CA VAL A 288 -21.29 -18.91 5.71
C VAL A 288 -21.44 -19.81 4.46
N GLY A 289 -22.47 -20.65 4.40
CA GLY A 289 -22.79 -21.47 3.23
C GLY A 289 -23.47 -20.72 2.07
N ASP A 290 -23.99 -19.50 2.30
CA ASP A 290 -24.64 -18.69 1.28
C ASP A 290 -23.66 -17.75 0.58
N THR A 291 -23.57 -17.84 -0.74
CA THR A 291 -22.61 -17.03 -1.54
C THR A 291 -22.93 -15.54 -1.45
N ALA A 292 -24.20 -15.15 -1.45
CA ALA A 292 -24.61 -13.75 -1.36
C ALA A 292 -24.25 -13.16 0.02
N TRP A 293 -24.46 -13.93 1.10
CA TRP A 293 -23.98 -13.56 2.44
C TRP A 293 -22.46 -13.38 2.46
N GLN A 294 -21.71 -14.28 1.81
CA GLN A 294 -20.24 -14.17 1.73
C GLN A 294 -19.78 -12.89 1.01
N ILE A 295 -20.48 -12.43 -0.03
CA ILE A 295 -20.18 -11.17 -0.71
C ILE A 295 -20.31 -9.99 0.26
N GLY A 296 -21.40 -9.89 0.99
CA GLY A 296 -21.61 -8.85 2.01
C GLY A 296 -20.52 -8.90 3.09
N ARG A 297 -20.24 -10.10 3.62
CA ARG A 297 -19.15 -10.29 4.61
C ARG A 297 -17.80 -9.82 4.06
N ASN A 298 -17.45 -10.21 2.84
CA ASN A 298 -16.17 -9.86 2.23
C ASN A 298 -16.03 -8.35 2.02
N TYR A 299 -17.12 -7.65 1.69
CA TYR A 299 -17.14 -6.20 1.63
C TYR A 299 -16.79 -5.54 2.99
N GLN A 300 -17.41 -6.03 4.09
CA GLN A 300 -17.10 -5.54 5.44
C GLN A 300 -15.62 -5.81 5.80
N LEU A 301 -15.13 -7.03 5.55
CA LEU A 301 -13.74 -7.39 5.84
C LEU A 301 -12.75 -6.56 5.02
N PHE A 302 -13.02 -6.34 3.73
CA PHE A 302 -12.20 -5.48 2.89
C PHE A 302 -12.13 -4.06 3.44
N ARG A 303 -13.29 -3.44 3.77
CA ARG A 303 -13.32 -2.09 4.34
C ARG A 303 -12.59 -2.02 5.68
N TYR A 304 -12.76 -3.02 6.56
CA TYR A 304 -12.02 -3.10 7.81
C TYR A 304 -10.50 -3.14 7.59
N MET A 305 -10.05 -4.06 6.74
CA MET A 305 -8.62 -4.20 6.41
C MET A 305 -8.03 -2.92 5.83
N TRP A 306 -8.80 -2.24 4.99
CA TRP A 306 -8.37 -0.98 4.41
C TRP A 306 -8.31 0.14 5.45
N ALA A 307 -9.34 0.30 6.27
CA ALA A 307 -9.35 1.25 7.38
C ALA A 307 -8.18 1.03 8.36
N CYS A 308 -7.76 -0.22 8.55
CA CYS A 308 -6.59 -0.57 9.34
C CYS A 308 -5.25 -0.03 8.77
N ASN A 309 -5.21 0.38 7.51
CA ASN A 309 -4.02 0.96 6.88
C ASN A 309 -4.07 2.50 6.78
N ARG A 310 -5.04 3.15 7.46
CA ARG A 310 -5.28 4.59 7.35
C ARG A 310 -4.27 5.45 8.10
N GLY A 311 -4.27 6.74 7.76
CA GLY A 311 -3.60 7.79 8.52
C GLY A 311 -2.10 7.92 8.30
N GLY A 312 -1.52 7.15 7.38
CA GLY A 312 -0.16 7.33 6.90
C GLY A 312 -0.07 8.36 5.77
N LYS A 313 1.14 8.86 5.52
CA LYS A 313 1.44 9.78 4.41
C LYS A 313 1.59 9.05 3.07
N LEU A 314 1.90 7.76 3.12
CA LEU A 314 2.14 6.91 1.96
C LEU A 314 0.92 6.02 1.70
N PRO A 315 0.69 5.63 0.44
CA PRO A 315 -0.41 4.75 0.10
C PRO A 315 -0.21 3.35 0.69
N LEU A 316 -1.32 2.68 0.92
CA LEU A 316 -1.33 1.26 1.22
C LEU A 316 -0.65 0.45 0.11
N LYS A 317 0.20 -0.50 0.46
CA LYS A 317 0.75 -1.48 -0.49
C LYS A 317 -0.33 -2.47 -0.94
N PHE A 318 -0.44 -2.70 -2.24
CA PHE A 318 -1.41 -3.64 -2.82
C PHE A 318 -1.20 -5.10 -2.36
N ASN A 319 0.03 -5.48 -2.02
CA ASN A 319 0.45 -6.83 -1.66
C ASN A 319 0.40 -7.08 -0.14
N GLY A 320 -0.78 -6.89 0.45
CA GLY A 320 -1.07 -7.23 1.86
C GLY A 320 -1.02 -6.05 2.84
N GLY A 321 -0.86 -4.81 2.37
CA GLY A 321 -0.79 -3.64 3.24
C GLY A 321 0.31 -3.78 4.29
N ILE A 322 -0.02 -3.50 5.55
CA ILE A 322 0.89 -3.68 6.69
C ILE A 322 0.77 -5.07 7.35
N PHE A 323 -0.12 -5.94 6.87
CA PHE A 323 -0.49 -7.21 7.53
C PHE A 323 0.12 -8.44 6.85
N THR A 324 1.40 -8.41 6.51
CA THR A 324 2.07 -9.59 5.95
C THR A 324 2.35 -10.63 7.03
N MET A 325 2.18 -11.89 6.65
CA MET A 325 2.50 -13.07 7.44
C MET A 325 3.87 -13.61 7.06
N ASP A 326 4.39 -14.53 7.84
CA ASP A 326 5.59 -15.27 7.43
C ASP A 326 5.32 -16.05 6.14
N PRO A 327 6.26 -16.08 5.22
CA PRO A 327 6.08 -16.84 3.99
C PRO A 327 5.91 -18.32 4.30
N PRO A 328 4.92 -18.98 3.68
CA PRO A 328 4.53 -20.35 4.03
C PRO A 328 5.59 -21.39 3.68
N ASP A 329 6.35 -21.17 2.61
CA ASP A 329 7.40 -22.08 2.17
C ASP A 329 8.55 -21.34 1.46
N PRO A 330 9.79 -21.46 1.96
CA PRO A 330 10.97 -20.97 1.25
C PRO A 330 11.13 -21.59 -0.15
N GLY A 331 10.65 -22.80 -0.39
CA GLY A 331 10.69 -23.46 -1.70
C GLY A 331 9.80 -22.77 -2.73
N LEU A 332 8.62 -22.28 -2.35
CA LEU A 332 7.75 -21.47 -3.22
C LEU A 332 8.44 -20.17 -3.60
N ILE A 333 9.14 -19.54 -2.67
CA ILE A 333 9.92 -18.33 -2.94
C ILE A 333 11.05 -18.62 -3.91
N GLN A 334 11.77 -19.74 -3.75
CA GLN A 334 12.79 -20.18 -4.70
C GLN A 334 12.21 -20.43 -6.09
N HIS A 335 11.01 -20.98 -6.19
CA HIS A 335 10.37 -21.20 -7.50
C HIS A 335 10.07 -19.88 -8.22
N TYR A 336 9.56 -18.87 -7.53
CA TYR A 336 9.33 -17.55 -8.09
C TYR A 336 10.61 -16.74 -8.33
N THR A 337 11.69 -17.01 -7.57
CA THR A 337 13.00 -16.35 -7.73
C THR A 337 13.95 -17.15 -8.63
N SER A 338 13.65 -18.39 -8.99
CA SER A 338 14.50 -19.24 -9.85
C SER A 338 14.77 -18.64 -11.23
N HIS A 339 13.84 -17.85 -11.76
CA HIS A 339 14.03 -17.06 -12.96
C HIS A 339 15.14 -16.01 -12.84
N TYR A 340 15.57 -15.69 -11.62
CA TYR A 340 16.42 -14.56 -11.31
C TYR A 340 17.71 -14.92 -10.56
N LYS A 341 17.97 -16.19 -10.30
CA LYS A 341 19.18 -16.69 -9.57
C LYS A 341 19.47 -15.93 -8.27
N ILE A 342 18.46 -15.65 -7.49
CA ILE A 342 18.59 -14.91 -6.23
C ILE A 342 18.67 -15.92 -5.08
N ASN A 343 19.81 -15.97 -4.37
CA ASN A 343 19.94 -16.65 -3.10
C ASN A 343 19.26 -15.80 -2.00
N ALA A 344 17.93 -15.87 -1.92
CA ALA A 344 17.18 -15.07 -0.98
C ALA A 344 17.16 -15.73 0.41
N LYS A 345 17.72 -15.06 1.39
CA LYS A 345 17.43 -15.33 2.79
C LYS A 345 16.08 -14.70 3.13
N VAL A 346 15.05 -15.52 3.23
CA VAL A 346 13.71 -15.06 3.53
C VAL A 346 13.59 -14.75 5.02
N THR A 347 13.14 -13.56 5.38
CA THR A 347 12.89 -13.09 6.76
C THR A 347 11.41 -12.77 6.95
N PRO A 348 10.93 -12.52 8.18
CA PRO A 348 9.56 -12.02 8.39
C PRO A 348 9.21 -10.72 7.66
N ASP A 349 10.20 -9.97 7.17
CA ASP A 349 9.99 -8.78 6.33
C ASP A 349 9.69 -9.11 4.88
N TYR A 350 9.84 -10.38 4.46
CA TYR A 350 9.64 -10.75 3.07
C TYR A 350 8.29 -10.29 2.53
N ARG A 351 8.37 -9.59 1.41
CA ARG A 351 7.22 -9.15 0.62
C ARG A 351 7.62 -9.16 -0.85
N ARG A 352 6.94 -9.94 -1.66
CA ARG A 352 7.14 -9.89 -3.10
C ARG A 352 6.77 -8.49 -3.61
N TRP A 353 7.64 -7.89 -4.41
CA TRP A 353 7.51 -6.50 -4.89
C TRP A 353 7.39 -5.47 -3.75
N GLY A 354 8.17 -5.69 -2.67
CA GLY A 354 8.07 -4.90 -1.44
C GLY A 354 8.54 -3.45 -1.61
N ASN A 355 9.51 -3.22 -2.49
CA ASN A 355 10.20 -1.95 -2.66
C ASN A 355 9.63 -1.06 -3.78
N LEU A 356 8.44 -1.34 -4.28
CA LEU A 356 7.90 -0.58 -5.40
C LEU A 356 6.39 -0.38 -5.30
N PHE A 357 5.90 0.61 -6.03
CA PHE A 357 4.48 0.88 -6.23
C PHE A 357 4.11 0.56 -7.67
N MET A 358 3.21 -0.40 -7.84
CA MET A 358 2.67 -0.80 -9.11
C MET A 358 1.28 -0.18 -9.27
N GLY A 359 1.16 0.81 -10.15
CA GLY A 359 -0.09 1.52 -10.38
C GLY A 359 -1.22 0.59 -10.79
N GLN A 360 -0.93 -0.37 -11.68
CA GLN A 360 -1.87 -1.38 -12.15
C GLN A 360 -2.54 -2.18 -11.02
N ASN A 361 -1.79 -2.50 -9.97
CA ASN A 361 -2.33 -3.21 -8.80
C ASN A 361 -2.90 -2.23 -7.76
N GLN A 362 -2.25 -1.08 -7.59
CA GLN A 362 -2.58 -0.09 -6.57
C GLN A 362 -3.95 0.57 -6.80
N ARG A 363 -4.33 0.82 -8.07
CA ARG A 363 -5.59 1.45 -8.43
C ARG A 363 -6.84 0.73 -7.91
N LEU A 364 -6.78 -0.62 -7.87
CA LEU A 364 -7.91 -1.45 -7.44
C LEU A 364 -8.32 -1.20 -5.99
N ILE A 365 -7.40 -0.70 -5.17
CA ILE A 365 -7.66 -0.38 -3.77
C ILE A 365 -8.39 0.97 -3.65
N GLY A 366 -8.16 1.91 -4.58
CA GLY A 366 -8.74 3.25 -4.55
C GLY A 366 -10.23 3.31 -4.92
N TRP A 367 -10.64 2.60 -5.96
CA TRP A 367 -12.00 2.69 -6.49
C TRP A 367 -13.12 2.36 -5.49
N PRO A 368 -13.03 1.30 -4.67
CA PRO A 368 -14.07 1.01 -3.68
C PRO A 368 -14.28 2.13 -2.67
N GLY A 369 -13.23 2.88 -2.34
CA GLY A 369 -13.29 3.98 -1.39
C GLY A 369 -14.06 5.19 -1.88
N LEU A 370 -14.04 5.46 -3.17
CA LEU A 370 -14.89 6.47 -3.77
C LEU A 370 -16.36 6.12 -3.63
N ALA A 371 -16.72 4.86 -3.87
CA ALA A 371 -18.09 4.38 -3.76
C ALA A 371 -18.58 4.32 -2.29
N SER A 372 -17.68 4.00 -1.35
CA SER A 372 -18.02 3.89 0.08
C SER A 372 -17.97 5.21 0.85
N GLY A 373 -17.48 6.30 0.23
CA GLY A 373 -17.26 7.58 0.90
C GLY A 373 -16.05 7.57 1.86
N ASP A 374 -15.14 6.58 1.71
CA ASP A 374 -13.92 6.46 2.51
C ASP A 374 -12.77 7.29 1.87
N PHE A 375 -13.03 8.58 1.61
CA PHE A 375 -12.13 9.47 0.86
C PHE A 375 -10.78 9.66 1.54
N ASP A 376 -10.75 9.64 2.87
CA ASP A 376 -9.54 9.68 3.69
C ASP A 376 -8.60 8.48 3.47
N LEU A 377 -9.11 7.38 2.92
CA LEU A 377 -8.34 6.20 2.54
C LEU A 377 -7.86 6.26 1.08
N VAL A 378 -8.55 6.99 0.21
CA VAL A 378 -8.17 7.18 -1.21
C VAL A 378 -7.08 8.24 -1.36
N SER A 379 -7.24 9.36 -0.63
CA SER A 379 -6.37 10.54 -0.75
C SER A 379 -4.86 10.25 -0.67
N PRO A 380 -4.34 9.38 0.21
CA PRO A 380 -2.90 9.09 0.26
C PRO A 380 -2.34 8.50 -1.04
N SER A 381 -3.13 7.70 -1.77
CA SER A 381 -2.72 7.15 -3.07
C SER A 381 -2.61 8.25 -4.13
N LEU A 382 -3.57 9.17 -4.18
CA LEU A 382 -3.55 10.29 -5.11
C LEU A 382 -2.46 11.30 -4.75
N LYS A 383 -2.31 11.57 -3.44
CA LYS A 383 -1.25 12.44 -2.94
C LYS A 383 0.16 11.91 -3.26
N PHE A 384 0.34 10.60 -3.28
CA PHE A 384 1.59 10.00 -3.71
C PHE A 384 1.99 10.45 -5.11
N TYR A 385 1.06 10.49 -6.07
CA TYR A 385 1.32 10.94 -7.44
C TYR A 385 1.45 12.46 -7.53
N THR A 386 0.58 13.22 -6.86
CA THR A 386 0.66 14.70 -6.89
C THR A 386 1.95 15.22 -6.26
N ASP A 387 2.43 14.63 -5.16
CA ASP A 387 3.69 15.01 -4.50
C ASP A 387 4.92 14.67 -5.37
N ARG A 388 4.80 13.74 -6.31
CA ARG A 388 5.86 13.31 -7.24
C ARG A 388 5.72 13.88 -8.65
N LEU A 389 4.75 14.76 -8.85
CA LEU A 389 4.55 15.46 -10.11
C LEU A 389 5.83 16.15 -10.61
N PRO A 390 6.61 16.89 -9.77
CA PRO A 390 7.85 17.52 -10.24
C PRO A 390 8.88 16.50 -10.78
N VAL A 391 8.95 15.30 -10.21
CA VAL A 391 9.84 14.23 -10.70
C VAL A 391 9.36 13.70 -12.06
N ALA A 392 8.06 13.48 -12.21
CA ALA A 392 7.48 12.98 -13.46
C ALA A 392 7.62 13.99 -14.61
N GLU A 393 7.46 15.28 -14.34
CA GLU A 393 7.70 16.35 -15.33
C GLU A 393 9.18 16.48 -15.69
N ALA A 394 10.06 16.41 -14.69
CA ALA A 394 11.51 16.42 -14.93
C ALA A 394 11.97 15.24 -15.79
N ARG A 395 11.34 14.06 -15.64
CA ARG A 395 11.58 12.91 -16.53
C ARG A 395 11.19 13.19 -17.97
N SER A 396 10.02 13.78 -18.20
CA SER A 396 9.59 14.18 -19.55
C SER A 396 10.58 15.16 -20.18
N LYS A 397 11.05 16.13 -19.39
CA LYS A 397 12.06 17.08 -19.85
C LYS A 397 13.40 16.43 -20.14
N LEU A 398 13.87 15.54 -19.26
CA LEU A 398 15.18 14.89 -19.40
C LEU A 398 15.24 13.94 -20.58
N TYR A 399 14.22 13.08 -20.75
CA TYR A 399 14.29 12.00 -21.72
C TYR A 399 13.70 12.34 -23.09
N TRP A 400 12.72 13.26 -23.13
CA TRP A 400 12.01 13.58 -24.39
C TRP A 400 11.98 15.06 -24.72
N ASN A 401 12.52 15.91 -23.83
CA ASN A 401 12.61 17.37 -24.01
C ASN A 401 11.25 18.03 -24.33
N HIS A 402 10.21 17.64 -23.58
CA HIS A 402 8.88 18.28 -23.62
C HIS A 402 8.27 18.37 -22.22
N GLY A 403 7.09 18.98 -22.09
CA GLY A 403 6.33 19.08 -20.83
C GLY A 403 5.46 17.86 -20.54
N GLY A 404 4.62 17.99 -19.52
CA GLY A 404 3.75 16.93 -19.04
C GLY A 404 4.43 15.90 -18.16
N ALA A 405 3.64 15.11 -17.43
CA ALA A 405 4.12 14.16 -16.45
C ALA A 405 4.20 12.73 -16.99
N ALA A 406 5.36 12.09 -16.86
CA ALA A 406 5.59 10.69 -17.22
C ALA A 406 5.84 9.83 -15.98
N PHE A 407 4.78 9.25 -15.44
CA PHE A 407 4.87 8.22 -14.39
C PHE A 407 5.07 6.86 -15.03
N ALA A 408 6.14 6.18 -14.63
CA ALA A 408 6.40 4.82 -15.10
C ALA A 408 5.68 3.77 -14.25
N GLU A 409 5.64 2.58 -14.75
CA GLU A 409 5.21 1.38 -14.04
C GLU A 409 6.42 0.43 -13.97
N PRO A 410 6.92 0.01 -12.78
CA PRO A 410 6.59 0.49 -11.43
C PRO A 410 7.44 1.68 -10.95
N LEU A 411 7.02 2.30 -9.83
CA LEU A 411 7.72 3.42 -9.20
C LEU A 411 8.36 3.05 -7.86
N ASP A 412 9.51 3.67 -7.58
CA ASP A 412 10.08 3.80 -6.24
C ASP A 412 9.35 4.90 -5.42
N LEU A 413 9.59 4.94 -4.13
CA LEU A 413 9.11 6.02 -3.25
C LEU A 413 9.49 7.42 -3.72
N SER A 414 10.60 7.57 -4.41
CA SER A 414 11.08 8.84 -4.98
C SER A 414 10.26 9.32 -6.19
N GLY A 415 9.44 8.46 -6.79
CA GLY A 415 8.77 8.70 -8.07
C GLY A 415 9.61 8.36 -9.30
N LEU A 416 10.83 7.88 -9.11
CA LEU A 416 11.65 7.34 -10.19
C LEU A 416 11.23 5.91 -10.50
N PRO A 417 11.32 5.46 -11.78
CA PRO A 417 11.13 4.05 -12.10
C PRO A 417 12.13 3.17 -11.39
N VAL A 418 11.67 2.04 -10.88
CA VAL A 418 12.56 1.00 -10.39
C VAL A 418 12.97 0.13 -11.55
N ASN A 419 14.26 0.14 -11.88
CA ASN A 419 14.77 -0.62 -12.99
C ASN A 419 15.91 -1.54 -12.57
N ARG A 420 15.59 -2.80 -12.39
CA ARG A 420 16.50 -3.85 -11.99
C ARG A 420 17.55 -4.19 -13.03
N LEU A 421 17.19 -4.10 -14.29
CA LEU A 421 17.97 -4.65 -15.40
C LEU A 421 18.75 -3.60 -16.17
N SER A 422 18.63 -2.34 -15.82
CA SER A 422 19.29 -1.34 -16.64
C SER A 422 20.76 -1.16 -16.29
N SER A 423 21.56 -1.83 -17.04
CA SER A 423 22.79 -1.28 -17.59
C SER A 423 22.53 -0.11 -18.56
N SER A 424 21.28 0.19 -18.90
CA SER A 424 20.90 1.23 -19.87
C SER A 424 20.34 2.46 -19.16
N ASN A 425 20.88 3.60 -19.52
CA ASN A 425 20.43 4.94 -19.14
C ASN A 425 19.07 5.31 -19.77
N GLY A 426 18.17 4.34 -19.92
CA GLY A 426 16.90 4.53 -20.61
C GLY A 426 15.76 4.88 -19.64
N PRO A 427 14.71 5.52 -20.18
CA PRO A 427 13.58 5.96 -19.39
C PRO A 427 12.75 4.83 -18.78
N MET A 428 12.83 3.61 -19.32
CA MET A 428 12.04 2.45 -18.87
C MET A 428 12.58 1.09 -19.33
N SER A 429 12.35 0.04 -18.54
CA SER A 429 12.42 -1.38 -18.90
C SER A 429 11.73 -2.21 -17.79
N PRO A 430 11.33 -3.44 -17.96
CA PRO A 430 11.51 -4.36 -19.10
C PRO A 430 10.55 -4.07 -20.26
N ALA A 431 10.70 -4.81 -21.36
CA ALA A 431 10.01 -4.50 -22.60
C ALA A 431 8.48 -4.42 -22.50
N HIS A 432 7.85 -5.28 -21.68
CA HIS A 432 6.39 -5.26 -21.46
C HIS A 432 5.91 -4.05 -20.63
N LEU A 433 6.80 -3.36 -19.93
CA LEU A 433 6.50 -2.15 -19.17
C LEU A 433 7.04 -0.88 -19.84
N LYS A 434 7.84 -1.01 -20.91
CA LYS A 434 8.56 0.10 -21.51
C LYS A 434 7.68 1.29 -21.90
N TYR A 435 6.49 1.02 -22.39
CA TYR A 435 5.51 2.02 -22.80
C TYR A 435 4.19 1.89 -22.00
N HIS A 436 4.26 1.30 -20.81
CA HIS A 436 3.08 1.14 -19.94
C HIS A 436 2.87 2.43 -19.14
N LEU A 437 2.10 3.34 -19.70
CA LEU A 437 1.80 4.67 -19.15
C LEU A 437 0.32 4.87 -18.84
N SER A 438 -0.53 3.86 -19.07
CA SER A 438 -1.98 3.94 -18.92
C SER A 438 -2.43 4.24 -17.49
N MET A 439 -1.67 3.78 -16.48
CA MET A 439 -2.08 3.92 -15.07
C MET A 439 -2.13 5.38 -14.59
N GLN A 440 -1.27 6.26 -15.09
CA GLN A 440 -1.33 7.69 -14.73
C GLN A 440 -2.65 8.34 -15.16
N VAL A 441 -3.22 7.91 -16.30
CA VAL A 441 -4.53 8.38 -16.78
C VAL A 441 -5.64 7.94 -15.82
N GLU A 442 -5.58 6.72 -15.32
CA GLU A 442 -6.55 6.20 -14.37
C GLU A 442 -6.49 6.92 -13.02
N PHE A 443 -5.29 7.22 -12.49
CA PHE A 443 -5.14 8.02 -11.27
C PHE A 443 -5.59 9.48 -11.47
N ALA A 444 -5.34 10.08 -12.64
CA ALA A 444 -5.86 11.41 -12.95
C ALA A 444 -7.40 11.43 -12.99
N PHE A 445 -8.02 10.39 -13.54
CA PHE A 445 -9.46 10.24 -13.52
C PHE A 445 -9.99 9.98 -12.10
N MET A 446 -9.31 9.13 -11.32
CA MET A 446 -9.67 8.86 -9.91
C MET A 446 -9.63 10.16 -9.08
N ALA A 447 -8.67 11.05 -9.32
CA ALA A 447 -8.59 12.35 -8.66
C ALA A 447 -9.81 13.23 -8.99
N LEU A 448 -10.25 13.26 -10.26
CA LEU A 448 -11.49 13.94 -10.65
C LEU A 448 -12.72 13.35 -9.95
N GLN A 449 -12.80 12.03 -9.84
CA GLN A 449 -13.91 11.39 -9.15
C GLN A 449 -13.87 11.69 -7.64
N LEU A 450 -12.69 11.74 -7.02
CA LEU A 450 -12.58 12.17 -5.63
C LEU A 450 -13.12 13.57 -5.43
N VAL A 451 -12.69 14.55 -6.24
CA VAL A 451 -13.20 15.93 -6.21
C VAL A 451 -14.72 15.96 -6.35
N LYS A 452 -15.26 15.20 -7.29
CA LYS A 452 -16.69 15.17 -7.58
C LYS A 452 -17.53 14.60 -6.44
N TYR A 453 -17.06 13.52 -5.79
CA TYR A 453 -17.80 12.85 -4.73
C TYR A 453 -17.58 13.47 -3.35
N SER A 454 -16.38 13.97 -3.05
CA SER A 454 -16.04 14.56 -1.75
C SER A 454 -16.40 16.04 -1.66
N GLY A 455 -16.47 16.73 -2.80
CA GLY A 455 -16.60 18.19 -2.85
C GLY A 455 -15.27 18.92 -2.58
N GLU A 456 -14.13 18.21 -2.55
CA GLU A 456 -12.80 18.81 -2.44
C GLU A 456 -12.54 19.81 -3.59
N ASP A 457 -11.59 20.74 -3.37
CA ASP A 457 -11.25 21.73 -4.39
C ASP A 457 -10.43 21.09 -5.52
N LEU A 458 -10.93 21.25 -6.75
CA LEU A 458 -10.27 20.79 -7.97
C LEU A 458 -8.84 21.35 -8.10
N SER A 459 -8.58 22.55 -7.60
CA SER A 459 -7.25 23.17 -7.67
C SER A 459 -6.14 22.34 -7.04
N SER A 460 -6.47 21.47 -6.08
CA SER A 460 -5.52 20.56 -5.44
C SER A 460 -5.01 19.45 -6.37
N TYR A 461 -5.77 19.10 -7.40
CA TYR A 461 -5.46 17.99 -8.30
C TYR A 461 -5.30 18.42 -9.76
N LEU A 462 -5.80 19.60 -10.14
CA LEU A 462 -5.78 20.07 -11.53
C LEU A 462 -4.37 20.11 -12.14
N PRO A 463 -3.31 20.58 -11.43
CA PRO A 463 -1.95 20.56 -11.98
C PRO A 463 -1.48 19.14 -12.35
N PHE A 464 -1.79 18.16 -11.53
CA PHE A 464 -1.46 16.74 -11.80
C PHE A 464 -2.25 16.22 -13.00
N ILE A 465 -3.56 16.45 -13.04
CA ILE A 465 -4.45 16.00 -14.12
C ILE A 465 -4.04 16.61 -15.44
N GLU A 466 -3.83 17.93 -15.46
CA GLU A 466 -3.39 18.66 -16.66
C GLU A 466 -2.04 18.16 -17.15
N SER A 467 -1.07 18.00 -16.26
CA SER A 467 0.28 17.55 -16.62
C SER A 467 0.30 16.12 -17.18
N VAL A 468 -0.51 15.22 -16.62
CA VAL A 468 -0.69 13.87 -17.17
C VAL A 468 -1.24 13.93 -18.59
N VAL A 469 -2.28 14.71 -18.86
CA VAL A 469 -2.86 14.79 -20.21
C VAL A 469 -1.91 15.50 -21.19
N ARG A 470 -1.19 16.56 -20.74
CA ARG A 470 -0.16 17.26 -21.55
C ARG A 470 0.96 16.32 -22.02
N PHE A 471 1.33 15.34 -21.22
CA PHE A 471 2.31 14.35 -21.65
C PHE A 471 1.87 13.65 -22.94
N TYR A 472 0.61 13.19 -23.01
CA TYR A 472 0.12 12.51 -24.23
C TYR A 472 0.04 13.46 -25.41
N ASP A 473 -0.39 14.70 -25.23
CA ASP A 473 -0.43 15.70 -26.29
C ASP A 473 0.99 15.97 -26.82
N GLU A 474 1.89 16.43 -25.97
CA GLU A 474 3.22 16.87 -26.41
C GLU A 474 4.11 15.71 -26.87
N HIS A 475 4.08 14.58 -26.17
CA HIS A 475 4.89 13.40 -26.51
C HIS A 475 4.51 12.84 -27.86
N TYR A 476 3.22 12.57 -28.08
CA TYR A 476 2.80 11.87 -29.28
C TYR A 476 2.71 12.77 -30.51
N ARG A 477 2.49 14.06 -30.38
CA ARG A 477 2.72 15.01 -31.47
C ARG A 477 4.18 14.97 -31.94
N LYS A 478 5.11 15.01 -30.99
CA LYS A 478 6.55 14.97 -31.27
C LYS A 478 7.01 13.65 -31.87
N GLU A 479 6.53 12.54 -31.35
CA GLU A 479 6.85 11.21 -31.89
C GLU A 479 6.25 11.00 -33.31
N ASN A 480 5.03 11.48 -33.55
CA ASN A 480 4.41 11.40 -34.87
C ASN A 480 5.13 12.30 -35.89
N LEU A 481 5.50 13.53 -35.48
CA LEU A 481 6.27 14.45 -36.31
C LEU A 481 7.61 13.83 -36.74
N LYS A 482 8.35 13.20 -35.84
CA LYS A 482 9.60 12.50 -36.17
C LYS A 482 9.40 11.36 -37.15
N ARG A 483 8.31 10.61 -37.04
CA ARG A 483 8.03 9.41 -37.81
C ARG A 483 7.44 9.70 -39.19
N THR A 484 6.57 10.73 -39.30
CA THR A 484 5.74 10.97 -40.46
C THR A 484 5.91 12.36 -41.09
N GLY A 485 6.58 13.28 -40.40
CA GLY A 485 6.65 14.70 -40.76
C GLY A 485 5.40 15.51 -40.40
N ARG A 486 4.43 14.93 -39.64
CA ARG A 486 3.19 15.58 -39.23
C ARG A 486 2.93 15.36 -37.72
N GLU A 487 2.37 16.34 -37.02
CA GLU A 487 2.02 16.19 -35.61
C GLU A 487 0.78 15.31 -35.39
N TYR A 488 -0.15 15.35 -36.35
CA TYR A 488 -1.44 14.63 -36.30
C TYR A 488 -1.58 13.75 -37.54
N ASP A 489 -2.54 12.82 -37.50
CA ASP A 489 -2.94 12.04 -38.66
C ASP A 489 -3.72 12.92 -39.69
N GLU A 490 -4.17 12.32 -40.77
CA GLU A 490 -4.92 13.00 -41.86
C GLU A 490 -6.28 13.56 -41.39
N ASN A 491 -6.81 13.03 -40.28
CA ASN A 491 -8.06 13.48 -39.67
C ASN A 491 -7.84 14.50 -38.52
N GLY A 492 -6.61 14.96 -38.32
CA GLY A 492 -6.25 15.87 -37.26
C GLY A 492 -6.22 15.22 -35.87
N LYS A 493 -6.10 13.91 -35.76
CA LYS A 493 -6.04 13.17 -34.50
C LYS A 493 -4.60 12.84 -34.11
N LEU A 494 -4.35 12.76 -32.80
CA LEU A 494 -3.12 12.18 -32.26
C LEU A 494 -2.97 10.72 -32.71
N VAL A 495 -1.72 10.27 -32.79
CA VAL A 495 -1.37 8.87 -33.01
C VAL A 495 -0.55 8.42 -31.80
N LEU A 496 -1.17 7.73 -30.86
CA LEU A 496 -0.55 7.28 -29.62
C LEU A 496 0.30 6.01 -29.88
N PHE A 497 1.50 6.20 -30.49
CA PHE A 497 2.44 5.13 -30.81
C PHE A 497 3.88 5.58 -30.58
N PRO A 498 4.75 4.72 -29.96
CA PRO A 498 4.44 3.43 -29.35
C PRO A 498 3.84 3.57 -27.97
N LEU A 499 2.84 2.76 -27.65
CA LEU A 499 2.22 2.70 -26.32
C LEU A 499 1.79 1.26 -26.04
N ASN A 500 1.87 0.82 -24.79
CA ASN A 500 1.34 -0.50 -24.44
C ASN A 500 -0.15 -0.39 -24.14
N SER A 501 -0.92 -1.38 -24.58
CA SER A 501 -2.28 -1.59 -24.10
C SER A 501 -2.20 -2.52 -22.90
N LEU A 502 -2.21 -1.93 -21.71
CA LEU A 502 -1.88 -2.57 -20.44
C LEU A 502 -0.55 -3.37 -20.52
N GLU A 503 -0.45 -4.51 -19.87
CA GLU A 503 0.64 -5.48 -20.06
C GLU A 503 0.36 -6.49 -21.19
N LEU A 504 -0.80 -6.38 -21.86
CA LEU A 504 -1.24 -7.36 -22.85
C LEU A 504 -0.60 -7.16 -24.22
N TYR A 505 -0.70 -5.95 -24.79
CA TYR A 505 -0.14 -5.65 -26.10
C TYR A 505 0.95 -4.59 -26.03
N SER A 506 2.15 -4.93 -26.43
CA SER A 506 3.24 -3.96 -26.50
C SER A 506 3.27 -3.23 -27.85
N GLU A 507 3.77 -1.99 -27.81
CA GLU A 507 3.96 -1.14 -29.00
C GLU A 507 2.68 -1.05 -29.87
N ALA A 508 1.52 -0.98 -29.19
CA ALA A 508 0.24 -0.77 -29.82
C ALA A 508 0.05 0.69 -30.26
N THR A 509 -0.89 0.92 -31.17
CA THR A 509 -1.31 2.26 -31.61
C THR A 509 -2.70 2.55 -31.06
N ASP A 510 -2.88 3.70 -30.43
CA ASP A 510 -4.14 4.18 -29.86
C ASP A 510 -4.81 3.13 -28.96
N PRO A 511 -4.16 2.70 -27.84
CA PRO A 511 -4.76 1.78 -26.89
C PRO A 511 -6.06 2.33 -26.32
N VAL A 512 -7.10 1.48 -26.30
CA VAL A 512 -8.47 1.90 -26.01
C VAL A 512 -8.64 2.43 -24.57
N GLU A 513 -7.95 1.86 -23.60
CA GLU A 513 -8.01 2.30 -22.21
C GLU A 513 -7.42 3.70 -22.02
N VAL A 514 -6.37 4.05 -22.77
CA VAL A 514 -5.80 5.39 -22.74
C VAL A 514 -6.70 6.38 -23.47
N VAL A 515 -7.17 6.02 -24.67
CA VAL A 515 -8.11 6.87 -25.44
C VAL A 515 -9.38 7.14 -24.65
N ALA A 516 -9.95 6.10 -23.99
CA ALA A 516 -11.14 6.23 -23.15
C ALA A 516 -10.89 7.16 -21.96
N GLY A 517 -9.75 7.00 -21.28
CA GLY A 517 -9.38 7.85 -20.17
C GLY A 517 -9.18 9.30 -20.55
N LEU A 518 -8.47 9.58 -21.65
CA LEU A 518 -8.26 10.94 -22.14
C LEU A 518 -9.61 11.62 -22.52
N LYS A 519 -10.50 10.89 -23.21
CA LYS A 519 -11.86 11.39 -23.53
C LYS A 519 -12.65 11.69 -22.26
N ARG A 520 -12.58 10.79 -21.27
CA ARG A 520 -13.34 10.94 -20.04
C ARG A 520 -12.83 12.08 -19.17
N ILE A 521 -11.53 12.18 -18.95
CA ILE A 521 -10.89 13.26 -18.18
C ILE A 521 -11.22 14.62 -18.81
N THR A 522 -11.00 14.74 -20.12
CA THR A 522 -11.25 15.99 -20.86
C THR A 522 -12.71 16.40 -20.76
N GLY A 523 -13.64 15.49 -21.00
CA GLY A 523 -15.07 15.74 -20.88
C GLY A 523 -15.51 16.15 -19.47
N GLU A 524 -14.98 15.50 -18.43
CA GLU A 524 -15.26 15.84 -17.03
C GLU A 524 -14.72 17.24 -16.67
N ILE A 525 -13.48 17.58 -17.03
CA ILE A 525 -12.93 18.93 -16.79
C ILE A 525 -13.79 19.99 -17.45
N LEU A 526 -14.20 19.79 -18.70
CA LEU A 526 -15.05 20.73 -19.44
C LEU A 526 -16.48 20.83 -18.87
N SER A 527 -16.93 19.81 -18.15
CA SER A 527 -18.24 19.80 -17.48
C SER A 527 -18.27 20.58 -16.16
N PHE A 528 -17.12 20.88 -15.54
CA PHE A 528 -17.08 21.72 -14.36
C PHE A 528 -17.51 23.16 -14.67
N PRO A 529 -18.12 23.87 -13.71
CA PRO A 529 -18.42 25.28 -13.88
C PRO A 529 -17.18 26.08 -14.31
N PRO A 530 -17.31 27.09 -15.20
CA PRO A 530 -16.18 27.90 -15.66
C PRO A 530 -15.35 28.54 -14.53
N SER A 531 -15.99 28.85 -13.40
CA SER A 531 -15.33 29.40 -12.21
C SER A 531 -14.41 28.41 -11.48
N LYS A 532 -14.51 27.10 -11.76
CA LYS A 532 -13.71 26.05 -11.11
C LYS A 532 -12.48 25.63 -11.92
N VAL A 533 -12.43 25.97 -13.20
CA VAL A 533 -11.32 25.63 -14.10
C VAL A 533 -10.74 26.94 -14.65
N PRO A 534 -9.43 27.22 -14.46
CA PRO A 534 -8.78 28.38 -15.04
C PRO A 534 -9.03 28.46 -16.55
N LEU A 535 -9.26 29.68 -17.06
CA LEU A 535 -9.62 29.88 -18.47
C LEU A 535 -8.58 29.31 -19.44
N GLU A 536 -7.30 29.46 -19.11
CA GLU A 536 -6.20 28.92 -19.91
C GLU A 536 -6.27 27.39 -20.01
N ALA A 537 -6.44 26.71 -18.87
CA ALA A 537 -6.59 25.26 -18.82
C ALA A 537 -7.83 24.80 -19.60
N ARG A 538 -8.99 25.50 -19.42
CA ARG A 538 -10.21 25.19 -20.15
C ARG A 538 -10.02 25.28 -21.65
N ASN A 539 -9.47 26.40 -22.14
CA ASN A 539 -9.21 26.61 -23.56
C ASN A 539 -8.28 25.53 -24.14
N TRP A 540 -7.27 25.14 -23.37
CA TRP A 540 -6.36 24.07 -23.77
C TRP A 540 -7.09 22.72 -23.85
N PHE A 541 -7.91 22.35 -22.85
CA PHE A 541 -8.69 21.11 -22.90
C PHE A 541 -9.71 21.09 -24.03
N GLU A 542 -10.34 22.24 -24.37
CA GLU A 542 -11.25 22.37 -25.53
C GLU A 542 -10.52 22.14 -26.85
N ALA A 543 -9.30 22.64 -26.99
CA ALA A 543 -8.47 22.39 -28.14
C ALA A 543 -8.04 20.92 -28.21
N PHE A 544 -7.53 20.38 -27.11
CA PHE A 544 -7.06 19.00 -27.01
C PHE A 544 -8.18 17.97 -27.32
N ALA A 545 -9.40 18.22 -26.88
CA ALA A 545 -10.56 17.34 -27.12
C ALA A 545 -10.74 16.99 -28.61
N LYS A 546 -10.41 17.92 -29.52
CA LYS A 546 -10.55 17.73 -30.96
C LYS A 546 -9.54 16.73 -31.52
N HIS A 547 -8.40 16.58 -30.83
CA HIS A 547 -7.29 15.77 -31.28
C HIS A 547 -7.23 14.37 -30.64
N ILE A 548 -8.08 14.07 -29.65
CA ILE A 548 -8.12 12.74 -29.03
C ILE A 548 -8.57 11.71 -30.09
N PRO A 549 -7.88 10.56 -30.23
CA PRO A 549 -8.27 9.48 -31.15
C PRO A 549 -9.68 8.96 -30.88
N ASP A 550 -10.28 8.33 -31.88
CA ASP A 550 -11.58 7.69 -31.72
C ASP A 550 -11.45 6.28 -31.14
N ILE A 551 -12.52 5.81 -30.47
CA ILE A 551 -12.63 4.41 -30.07
C ILE A 551 -12.79 3.57 -31.35
N ASN A 552 -11.98 2.53 -31.47
CA ASN A 552 -12.00 1.65 -32.62
C ASN A 552 -12.82 0.39 -32.35
N PHE A 553 -13.45 -0.14 -33.39
CA PHE A 553 -14.25 -1.35 -33.36
C PHE A 553 -13.73 -2.36 -34.39
N GLU A 554 -14.03 -3.63 -34.18
CA GLU A 554 -13.76 -4.71 -35.13
C GLU A 554 -14.90 -5.74 -35.11
N THR A 555 -14.89 -6.66 -36.03
CA THR A 555 -15.88 -7.76 -36.06
C THR A 555 -15.27 -9.04 -35.49
N ARG A 556 -15.86 -9.58 -34.42
CA ARG A 556 -15.56 -10.91 -33.88
C ARG A 556 -16.83 -11.76 -33.90
N ASN A 557 -16.75 -12.96 -34.45
CA ASN A 557 -17.90 -13.88 -34.54
C ASN A 557 -19.18 -13.23 -35.12
N GLY A 558 -18.99 -12.35 -36.12
CA GLY A 558 -20.12 -11.64 -36.78
C GLY A 558 -20.74 -10.51 -35.96
N LYS A 559 -20.16 -10.15 -34.79
CA LYS A 559 -20.62 -9.05 -33.94
C LYS A 559 -19.59 -7.92 -33.93
N THR A 560 -20.06 -6.69 -33.88
CA THR A 560 -19.20 -5.52 -33.65
C THR A 560 -18.78 -5.48 -32.20
N VAL A 561 -17.47 -5.47 -31.94
CA VAL A 561 -16.85 -5.41 -30.60
C VAL A 561 -15.88 -4.25 -30.52
N ILE A 562 -15.57 -3.79 -29.30
CA ILE A 562 -14.56 -2.76 -29.04
C ILE A 562 -13.18 -3.40 -29.30
N LYS A 563 -12.33 -2.68 -29.96
CA LYS A 563 -10.98 -3.09 -30.29
C LYS A 563 -10.01 -2.69 -29.18
N PRO A 564 -9.06 -3.54 -28.75
CA PRO A 564 -8.12 -3.21 -27.66
C PRO A 564 -7.18 -2.04 -28.01
N ALA A 565 -6.89 -1.86 -29.28
CA ALA A 565 -6.13 -0.72 -29.84
C ALA A 565 -6.41 -0.60 -31.33
N LYS A 566 -6.12 0.56 -31.94
CA LYS A 566 -6.25 0.75 -33.40
C LYS A 566 -5.40 -0.26 -34.17
N ILE A 567 -4.14 -0.42 -33.74
CA ILE A 567 -3.21 -1.45 -34.23
C ILE A 567 -2.58 -2.14 -33.03
N TYR A 568 -2.62 -3.45 -33.00
CA TYR A 568 -2.01 -4.29 -31.99
C TYR A 568 -1.57 -5.62 -32.60
N GLY A 569 -0.60 -6.30 -32.03
CA GLY A 569 -0.10 -7.54 -32.64
C GLY A 569 0.73 -8.41 -31.72
N ARG A 570 1.56 -7.81 -30.87
CA ARG A 570 2.41 -8.58 -29.97
C ARG A 570 1.76 -8.70 -28.61
N GLU A 571 1.29 -9.90 -28.32
CA GLU A 571 0.66 -10.27 -27.06
C GLU A 571 1.71 -10.68 -26.03
N TYR A 572 1.57 -10.21 -24.81
CA TYR A 572 2.23 -10.71 -23.62
C TYR A 572 1.23 -11.46 -22.75
N ASN A 573 1.70 -12.15 -21.79
CA ASN A 573 0.93 -13.07 -20.97
C ASN A 573 0.11 -12.36 -19.90
N THR A 574 -1.12 -11.91 -20.22
CA THR A 574 -2.02 -11.40 -19.20
C THR A 574 -3.47 -11.84 -19.39
N THR A 575 -4.26 -11.66 -18.34
CA THR A 575 -5.72 -11.83 -18.33
C THR A 575 -6.44 -10.48 -18.33
N ASP A 576 -5.75 -9.40 -18.70
CA ASP A 576 -6.31 -8.06 -18.77
C ASP A 576 -7.20 -7.89 -20.01
N PHE A 577 -8.25 -7.09 -19.87
CA PHE A 577 -9.19 -6.79 -20.93
C PHE A 577 -9.28 -5.28 -21.13
N PRO A 578 -8.36 -4.67 -21.91
CA PRO A 578 -8.32 -3.22 -22.12
C PRO A 578 -9.61 -2.66 -22.71
N GLU A 579 -10.33 -3.44 -23.52
CA GLU A 579 -11.61 -3.06 -24.10
C GLU A 579 -12.67 -2.69 -23.02
N MET A 580 -12.60 -3.38 -21.87
CA MET A 580 -13.54 -3.19 -20.77
C MET A 580 -13.35 -1.88 -20.00
N TYR A 581 -12.22 -1.19 -20.19
CA TYR A 581 -12.00 0.13 -19.58
C TYR A 581 -12.94 1.20 -20.12
N THR A 582 -13.52 1.01 -21.28
CA THR A 582 -14.58 1.88 -21.80
C THR A 582 -15.85 1.85 -20.94
N LEU A 583 -16.07 0.73 -20.22
CA LEU A 583 -17.18 0.56 -19.28
C LEU A 583 -16.75 0.95 -17.87
N TRP A 584 -15.67 0.34 -17.38
CA TRP A 584 -15.12 0.63 -16.07
C TRP A 584 -13.58 0.71 -16.15
N PRO A 585 -12.93 1.75 -15.59
CA PRO A 585 -13.52 2.79 -14.74
C PRO A 585 -14.12 3.99 -15.49
N TYR A 586 -13.88 4.14 -16.80
CA TYR A 586 -14.17 5.39 -17.50
C TYR A 586 -15.65 5.64 -17.82
N GLY A 587 -16.47 4.61 -17.89
CA GLY A 587 -17.91 4.75 -18.09
C GLY A 587 -18.30 5.53 -19.35
N LEU A 588 -17.58 5.33 -20.46
CA LEU A 588 -17.99 5.89 -21.76
C LEU A 588 -19.23 5.20 -22.28
N PHE A 589 -19.30 3.88 -22.09
CA PHE A 589 -20.44 3.03 -22.41
C PHE A 589 -21.02 2.48 -21.10
N HIS A 590 -22.33 2.65 -20.89
CA HIS A 590 -23.01 2.20 -19.68
C HIS A 590 -24.52 2.05 -19.92
N ALA A 591 -25.20 1.32 -19.05
CA ALA A 591 -26.63 1.01 -19.20
C ALA A 591 -27.58 2.23 -19.30
N GLY A 592 -27.13 3.41 -18.84
CA GLY A 592 -27.87 4.67 -18.96
C GLY A 592 -27.69 5.39 -20.30
N LYS A 593 -26.90 4.82 -21.22
CA LYS A 593 -26.57 5.43 -22.52
C LYS A 593 -26.66 4.36 -23.61
N SER A 594 -27.53 4.57 -24.60
CA SER A 594 -27.72 3.57 -25.68
C SER A 594 -26.53 3.48 -26.65
N GLU A 595 -25.81 4.59 -26.86
CA GLU A 595 -24.65 4.65 -27.76
C GLU A 595 -23.52 3.76 -27.22
N GLY A 596 -23.03 2.84 -28.03
CA GLY A 596 -21.94 1.92 -27.72
C GLY A 596 -22.30 0.77 -26.76
N LEU A 597 -23.54 0.71 -26.27
CA LEU A 597 -23.96 -0.34 -25.33
C LEU A 597 -24.02 -1.73 -25.99
N ALA A 598 -24.47 -1.79 -27.23
CA ALA A 598 -24.53 -3.04 -27.98
C ALA A 598 -23.11 -3.61 -28.24
N GLU A 599 -22.18 -2.74 -28.63
CA GLU A 599 -20.78 -3.09 -28.83
C GLU A 599 -20.10 -3.52 -27.54
N ALA A 600 -20.40 -2.85 -26.43
CA ALA A 600 -19.89 -3.21 -25.11
C ALA A 600 -20.40 -4.59 -24.65
N ASN A 601 -21.69 -4.89 -24.81
CA ASN A 601 -22.26 -6.20 -24.52
C ASN A 601 -21.66 -7.29 -25.42
N ASN A 602 -21.55 -7.01 -26.74
CA ASN A 602 -20.90 -7.93 -27.67
C ASN A 602 -19.45 -8.20 -27.27
N THR A 603 -18.71 -7.16 -26.83
CA THR A 603 -17.33 -7.29 -26.36
C THR A 603 -17.27 -8.24 -25.15
N TRP A 604 -18.11 -8.02 -24.13
CA TRP A 604 -18.17 -8.88 -22.94
C TRP A 604 -18.42 -10.35 -23.29
N GLU A 605 -19.38 -10.60 -24.18
CA GLU A 605 -19.73 -11.97 -24.63
C GLU A 605 -18.62 -12.64 -25.48
N ASN A 606 -17.69 -11.86 -26.03
CA ASN A 606 -16.63 -12.33 -26.93
C ASN A 606 -15.22 -12.08 -26.35
N LEU A 607 -15.08 -11.85 -25.03
CA LEU A 607 -13.78 -11.81 -24.39
C LEU A 607 -13.06 -13.17 -24.52
N PRO A 608 -11.74 -13.18 -24.68
CA PRO A 608 -10.97 -14.42 -24.63
C PRO A 608 -11.19 -15.16 -23.33
N SER A 609 -11.37 -16.49 -23.40
CA SER A 609 -11.60 -17.37 -22.21
C SER A 609 -10.29 -17.67 -21.49
#